data_e87e004f957e6e30f457ec13dac0545f
#
_entry.id   e87e004f957e6e30f457ec13dac0545f
#
_cell.length_a   1.000
_cell.length_b   1.000
_cell.length_c   1.000
_cell.angle_alpha   90.00
_cell.angle_beta   90.00
_cell.angle_gamma   90.00
#
_symmetry.space_group_name_H-M   'P 1'
#
loop_
_entity.id
_entity.type
_entity.pdbx_description
1 polymer ?
#
loop_
_entity_poly.entity_id
_entity_poly.type
_entity_poly.pdbx_seq_one_letter_code
_entity_poly.pdbx_strand_id
1 'polypeptide(L)'
;HYRSRDLDKAMAVLDGFSVGETERLFSSLGVPLRELDSGRLYPYSLQAGTVVDVLRLECERRGVEILPNERVKSAARGSAAAENAAAHRSGAAGNCGAAGEIIIATESGSYSAKSVIVACGGKAAPSLGGSSDGYRLLEALGHSCTPLSPEIVPVKTELEKIRPLKGVKADCTVTFSNKNGTRSETGEVLFTEYGLSGPPVLQLSSILSGAGEAEATLDLLPEYSRSEVFAYIMARRGKVYGDRAENLFLGLLNKRVGLAVVKYCGVGVNDPCSRLDKKQIAALSDAVKGFKLKITAACGFDAAQVTRGGVPMREFDADLMSKKCAGVFACGEVLDVTGDCGGFNLQWAWASGTAAGRAAARYAEGRL
;
A
#
# COMPACT_ATOMS: atom_id res chain seq x y z
N HIS A 1 -5.13 -3.46 12.18
CA HIS A 1 -4.97 -3.23 10.75
C HIS A 1 -4.57 -1.79 10.39
N TYR A 2 -4.78 -0.82 11.28
CA TYR A 2 -4.41 0.57 11.03
C TYR A 2 -3.22 0.99 11.88
N ARG A 3 -2.41 1.89 11.34
CA ARG A 3 -1.26 2.52 11.98
C ARG A 3 -1.39 4.04 11.86
N SER A 4 -1.23 4.73 12.97
CA SER A 4 -1.24 6.19 13.10
C SER A 4 -0.54 6.56 14.41
N ARG A 5 0.00 7.74 14.51
CA ARG A 5 0.47 8.31 15.79
C ARG A 5 -0.67 8.74 16.70
N ASP A 6 -1.85 8.94 16.12
CA ASP A 6 -3.08 9.34 16.80
C ASP A 6 -4.20 8.32 16.49
N LEU A 7 -3.95 7.02 16.74
CA LEU A 7 -4.79 5.91 16.31
C LEU A 7 -6.23 6.03 16.81
N ASP A 8 -6.44 6.44 18.06
CA ASP A 8 -7.78 6.57 18.65
C ASP A 8 -8.67 7.53 17.86
N LYS A 9 -8.08 8.63 17.35
CA LYS A 9 -8.80 9.57 16.48
C LYS A 9 -9.16 8.98 15.12
N ALA A 10 -8.24 8.21 14.53
CA ALA A 10 -8.50 7.52 13.28
C ALA A 10 -9.61 6.47 13.46
N MET A 11 -9.58 5.73 14.58
CA MET A 11 -10.63 4.75 14.90
C MET A 11 -11.99 5.42 15.10
N ALA A 12 -12.07 6.56 15.79
CA ALA A 12 -13.32 7.29 15.96
C ALA A 12 -13.95 7.71 14.61
N VAL A 13 -13.15 8.10 13.62
CA VAL A 13 -13.62 8.40 12.26
C VAL A 13 -14.14 7.12 11.57
N LEU A 14 -13.43 6.00 11.69
CA LEU A 14 -13.84 4.71 11.12
C LEU A 14 -15.12 4.18 11.76
N ASP A 15 -15.28 4.34 13.08
CA ASP A 15 -16.49 3.95 13.82
C ASP A 15 -17.71 4.80 13.35
N GLY A 16 -17.47 6.06 12.95
CA GLY A 16 -18.48 6.95 12.39
C GLY A 16 -18.94 6.59 10.98
N PHE A 17 -18.21 5.72 10.26
CA PHE A 17 -18.57 5.22 8.93
C PHE A 17 -18.02 3.80 8.72
N SER A 18 -18.81 2.84 9.12
CA SER A 18 -18.47 1.41 9.11
C SER A 18 -18.40 0.82 7.69
N VAL A 19 -17.87 -0.40 7.59
CA VAL A 19 -17.88 -1.19 6.34
C VAL A 19 -19.31 -1.37 5.82
N GLY A 20 -20.29 -1.64 6.69
CA GLY A 20 -21.69 -1.75 6.29
C GLY A 20 -22.27 -0.45 5.73
N GLU A 21 -21.77 0.72 6.15
CA GLU A 21 -22.14 2.01 5.53
C GLU A 21 -21.48 2.19 4.18
N THR A 22 -20.25 1.73 4.01
CA THR A 22 -19.60 1.66 2.70
C THR A 22 -20.38 0.79 1.72
N GLU A 23 -20.83 -0.39 2.15
CA GLU A 23 -21.66 -1.26 1.32
C GLU A 23 -22.98 -0.58 0.92
N ARG A 24 -23.68 0.06 1.88
CA ARG A 24 -24.91 0.81 1.60
C ARG A 24 -24.67 1.97 0.62
N LEU A 25 -23.58 2.72 0.79
CA LEU A 25 -23.20 3.80 -0.11
C LEU A 25 -23.03 3.26 -1.55
N PHE A 26 -22.18 2.28 -1.76
CA PHE A 26 -21.91 1.74 -3.09
C PHE A 26 -23.13 1.04 -3.70
N SER A 27 -23.93 0.35 -2.91
CA SER A 27 -25.19 -0.22 -3.35
C SER A 27 -26.16 0.88 -3.84
N SER A 28 -26.27 2.01 -3.12
CA SER A 28 -27.11 3.15 -3.50
C SER A 28 -26.64 3.83 -4.79
N LEU A 29 -25.37 3.72 -5.10
CA LEU A 29 -24.75 4.20 -6.36
C LEU A 29 -24.85 3.18 -7.50
N GLY A 30 -25.49 2.02 -7.28
CA GLY A 30 -25.62 0.99 -8.30
C GLY A 30 -24.39 0.07 -8.42
N VAL A 31 -23.50 0.07 -7.45
CA VAL A 31 -22.33 -0.84 -7.38
C VAL A 31 -22.54 -1.87 -6.26
N PRO A 32 -23.21 -3.00 -6.53
CA PRO A 32 -23.30 -4.07 -5.54
C PRO A 32 -21.91 -4.65 -5.27
N LEU A 33 -21.63 -4.90 -3.99
CA LEU A 33 -20.39 -5.51 -3.54
C LEU A 33 -20.60 -7.00 -3.25
N ARG A 34 -19.54 -7.77 -3.37
CA ARG A 34 -19.50 -9.17 -2.94
C ARG A 34 -18.24 -9.47 -2.16
N GLU A 35 -18.37 -10.30 -1.16
CA GLU A 35 -17.24 -10.82 -0.42
C GLU A 35 -16.52 -11.90 -1.27
N LEU A 36 -15.22 -11.80 -1.33
CA LEU A 36 -14.29 -12.82 -1.81
C LEU A 36 -13.39 -13.27 -0.67
N ASP A 37 -12.24 -13.81 -1.00
CA ASP A 37 -11.30 -14.39 -0.05
C ASP A 37 -11.01 -13.47 1.17
N SER A 38 -11.06 -14.03 2.36
CA SER A 38 -10.64 -13.39 3.61
C SER A 38 -11.42 -12.11 3.99
N GLY A 39 -12.72 -12.05 3.69
CA GLY A 39 -13.57 -10.92 4.07
C GLY A 39 -13.39 -9.66 3.23
N ARG A 40 -12.70 -9.75 2.10
CA ARG A 40 -12.49 -8.60 1.20
C ARG A 40 -13.69 -8.37 0.31
N LEU A 41 -14.17 -7.14 0.28
CA LEU A 41 -15.28 -6.71 -0.57
C LEU A 41 -14.79 -6.17 -1.91
N TYR A 42 -15.41 -6.64 -2.98
CA TYR A 42 -15.13 -6.21 -4.35
C TYR A 42 -16.43 -5.81 -5.05
N PRO A 43 -16.37 -4.88 -6.03
CA PRO A 43 -17.50 -4.68 -6.93
C PRO A 43 -17.84 -6.01 -7.62
N TYR A 44 -19.12 -6.26 -7.83
CA TYR A 44 -19.58 -7.51 -8.43
C TYR A 44 -18.97 -7.74 -9.81
N SER A 45 -18.68 -6.65 -10.54
CA SER A 45 -17.99 -6.67 -11.84
C SER A 45 -16.52 -7.04 -11.78
N LEU A 46 -15.88 -7.02 -10.60
CA LEU A 46 -14.43 -7.16 -10.40
C LEU A 46 -13.58 -6.14 -11.17
N GLN A 47 -14.16 -5.01 -11.53
CA GLN A 47 -13.48 -3.94 -12.27
C GLN A 47 -13.35 -2.69 -11.39
N ALA A 48 -12.11 -2.33 -11.04
CA ALA A 48 -11.84 -1.13 -10.25
C ALA A 48 -12.28 0.16 -10.96
N GLY A 49 -12.20 0.22 -12.29
CA GLY A 49 -12.64 1.35 -13.11
C GLY A 49 -14.12 1.68 -12.91
N THR A 50 -14.97 0.67 -12.70
CA THR A 50 -16.41 0.88 -12.46
C THR A 50 -16.66 1.75 -11.23
N VAL A 51 -15.86 1.60 -10.17
CA VAL A 51 -16.00 2.42 -8.94
C VAL A 51 -15.70 3.88 -9.25
N VAL A 52 -14.64 4.15 -10.00
CA VAL A 52 -14.24 5.51 -10.40
C VAL A 52 -15.31 6.14 -11.28
N ASP A 53 -15.79 5.40 -12.30
CA ASP A 53 -16.81 5.89 -13.23
C ASP A 53 -18.12 6.24 -12.53
N VAL A 54 -18.59 5.38 -11.63
CA VAL A 54 -19.85 5.62 -10.91
C VAL A 54 -19.73 6.83 -9.97
N LEU A 55 -18.62 6.98 -9.26
CA LEU A 55 -18.39 8.16 -8.41
C LEU A 55 -18.33 9.44 -9.23
N ARG A 56 -17.64 9.43 -10.39
CA ARG A 56 -17.58 10.57 -11.30
C ARG A 56 -18.96 10.95 -11.83
N LEU A 57 -19.72 9.99 -12.33
CA LEU A 57 -21.07 10.21 -12.83
C LEU A 57 -22.02 10.74 -11.74
N GLU A 58 -21.87 10.28 -10.49
CA GLU A 58 -22.68 10.82 -9.39
C GLU A 58 -22.30 12.27 -9.05
N CYS A 59 -21.02 12.63 -9.12
CA CYS A 59 -20.58 14.02 -9.00
C CYS A 59 -21.22 14.89 -10.10
N GLU A 60 -21.15 14.47 -11.35
CA GLU A 60 -21.76 15.16 -12.49
C GLU A 60 -23.28 15.31 -12.30
N ARG A 61 -23.97 14.23 -11.89
CA ARG A 61 -25.43 14.23 -11.64
C ARG A 61 -25.84 15.23 -10.54
N ARG A 62 -24.95 15.44 -9.56
CA ARG A 62 -25.17 16.41 -8.47
C ARG A 62 -24.72 17.82 -8.80
N GLY A 63 -24.25 18.07 -10.02
CA GLY A 63 -23.75 19.38 -10.44
C GLY A 63 -22.42 19.76 -9.83
N VAL A 64 -21.60 18.78 -9.39
CA VAL A 64 -20.24 19.04 -8.96
C VAL A 64 -19.39 19.29 -10.19
N GLU A 65 -18.75 20.45 -10.26
CA GLU A 65 -17.83 20.79 -11.33
C GLU A 65 -16.47 20.11 -11.08
N ILE A 66 -16.01 19.33 -12.04
CA ILE A 66 -14.71 18.65 -12.01
C ILE A 66 -13.79 19.36 -12.99
N LEU A 67 -12.71 19.96 -12.47
CA LEU A 67 -11.72 20.71 -13.25
C LEU A 67 -10.41 19.92 -13.35
N PRO A 68 -10.25 19.05 -14.36
CA PRO A 68 -9.01 18.33 -14.57
C PRO A 68 -7.91 19.30 -15.03
N ASN A 69 -6.64 18.93 -14.73
CA ASN A 69 -5.47 19.74 -15.05
C ASN A 69 -5.36 21.09 -14.32
N GLU A 70 -6.17 21.31 -13.30
CA GLU A 70 -6.11 22.48 -12.41
C GLU A 70 -5.23 22.18 -11.18
N ARG A 71 -3.95 22.40 -11.30
CA ARG A 71 -3.03 22.17 -10.18
C ARG A 71 -3.12 23.29 -9.16
N VAL A 72 -3.48 22.94 -7.91
CA VAL A 72 -3.50 23.87 -6.79
C VAL A 72 -2.07 24.18 -6.33
N LYS A 73 -1.74 25.46 -6.25
CA LYS A 73 -0.42 25.98 -5.82
C LYS A 73 -0.42 26.41 -4.35
N SER A 74 -1.52 27.04 -3.90
CA SER A 74 -1.65 27.50 -2.53
C SER A 74 -3.13 27.60 -2.13
N ALA A 75 -3.36 27.59 -0.82
CA ALA A 75 -4.62 27.93 -0.20
C ALA A 75 -4.35 28.88 0.99
N ALA A 76 -5.08 29.97 1.11
CA ALA A 76 -4.93 30.95 2.19
C ALA A 76 -6.23 31.67 2.47
N ARG A 77 -6.44 32.18 3.71
CA ARG A 77 -7.58 33.05 4.01
C ARG A 77 -7.38 34.47 3.47
N GLY A 78 -8.48 35.10 3.07
CA GLY A 78 -8.57 36.31 2.26
C GLY A 78 -7.65 37.49 2.61
N SER A 79 -7.41 37.80 3.87
CA SER A 79 -6.44 38.85 4.24
C SER A 79 -4.97 38.46 4.04
N ALA A 80 -4.65 37.17 4.18
CA ALA A 80 -3.31 36.62 3.94
C ALA A 80 -3.02 36.36 2.46
N ALA A 81 -4.08 36.21 1.62
CA ALA A 81 -3.93 35.97 0.18
C ALA A 81 -3.36 37.18 -0.58
N ALA A 82 -3.67 38.39 -0.14
CA ALA A 82 -3.12 39.62 -0.73
C ALA A 82 -1.63 39.79 -0.43
N GLU A 83 -1.16 39.33 0.72
CA GLU A 83 0.26 39.38 1.12
C GLU A 83 1.08 38.25 0.51
N ASN A 84 0.49 37.03 0.33
CA ASN A 84 1.16 35.88 -0.25
C ASN A 84 1.32 35.97 -1.80
N ALA A 85 0.46 36.68 -2.50
CA ALA A 85 0.68 37.03 -3.90
C ALA A 85 1.95 37.90 -4.08
N ALA A 86 2.31 38.66 -3.08
CA ALA A 86 3.55 39.45 -3.02
C ALA A 86 4.73 38.66 -2.39
N ALA A 87 4.46 37.65 -1.55
CA ALA A 87 5.44 36.96 -0.69
C ALA A 87 5.98 35.62 -1.27
N HIS A 88 5.71 35.29 -2.54
CA HIS A 88 6.45 34.20 -3.21
C HIS A 88 7.99 34.42 -3.22
N ARG A 89 8.47 35.41 -2.51
CA ARG A 89 9.89 35.76 -2.30
C ARG A 89 10.44 35.49 -0.88
N SER A 90 9.62 35.11 0.09
CA SER A 90 10.12 34.79 1.44
C SER A 90 9.19 33.78 2.14
N GLY A 91 9.75 32.66 2.58
CA GLY A 91 9.04 31.49 3.19
C GLY A 91 8.52 31.78 4.62
N ALA A 92 7.58 32.70 4.80
CA ALA A 92 6.91 32.93 6.05
C ALA A 92 5.51 32.23 6.05
N ALA A 93 5.25 31.41 7.07
CA ALA A 93 3.95 30.82 7.30
C ALA A 93 2.89 31.89 7.55
N GLY A 94 1.87 31.94 6.70
CA GLY A 94 0.76 32.88 6.82
C GLY A 94 -0.13 32.54 8.01
N ASN A 95 -0.36 33.49 8.91
CA ASN A 95 -1.23 33.35 10.07
C ASN A 95 -2.70 33.41 9.62
N CYS A 96 -3.47 32.32 9.75
CA CYS A 96 -4.90 32.23 9.40
C CYS A 96 -5.75 32.96 10.47
N GLY A 97 -6.01 34.29 10.28
CA GLY A 97 -6.92 35.07 11.10
C GLY A 97 -8.41 34.74 10.88
N ALA A 98 -9.29 35.18 11.79
CA ALA A 98 -10.72 34.90 11.79
C ALA A 98 -11.48 35.54 10.61
N ALA A 99 -12.56 34.83 10.16
CA ALA A 99 -13.62 35.24 9.23
C ALA A 99 -13.22 35.79 7.85
N GLY A 100 -13.26 34.95 6.83
CA GLY A 100 -13.10 35.25 5.40
C GLY A 100 -13.14 33.99 4.57
N GLU A 101 -13.42 34.12 3.28
CA GLU A 101 -13.33 33.03 2.31
C GLU A 101 -11.89 32.55 2.14
N ILE A 102 -11.72 31.29 1.79
CA ILE A 102 -10.42 30.69 1.51
C ILE A 102 -10.15 30.88 0.02
N ILE A 103 -9.05 31.51 -0.32
CA ILE A 103 -8.59 31.69 -1.71
C ILE A 103 -7.67 30.54 -2.07
N ILE A 104 -8.02 29.83 -3.13
CA ILE A 104 -7.25 28.73 -3.71
C ILE A 104 -6.62 29.24 -5.00
N ALA A 105 -5.29 29.33 -5.03
CA ALA A 105 -4.56 29.69 -6.25
C ALA A 105 -4.18 28.42 -7.02
N THR A 106 -4.42 28.43 -8.34
CA THR A 106 -4.11 27.35 -9.26
C THR A 106 -3.12 27.79 -10.35
N GLU A 107 -2.88 26.95 -11.32
CA GLU A 107 -2.03 27.32 -12.47
C GLU A 107 -2.72 28.33 -13.40
N SER A 108 -4.02 28.22 -13.54
CA SER A 108 -4.81 29.03 -14.48
C SER A 108 -5.49 30.25 -13.83
N GLY A 109 -5.62 30.30 -12.48
CA GLY A 109 -6.32 31.38 -11.82
C GLY A 109 -6.47 31.19 -10.31
N SER A 110 -7.57 31.72 -9.76
CA SER A 110 -7.90 31.57 -8.35
C SER A 110 -9.39 31.36 -8.15
N TYR A 111 -9.71 30.58 -7.10
CA TYR A 111 -11.07 30.30 -6.67
C TYR A 111 -11.27 30.78 -5.24
N SER A 112 -12.48 31.17 -4.90
CA SER A 112 -12.87 31.52 -3.53
C SER A 112 -13.88 30.51 -3.01
N ALA A 113 -13.69 30.03 -1.78
CA ALA A 113 -14.56 29.06 -1.17
C ALA A 113 -14.77 29.33 0.33
N LYS A 114 -15.95 29.00 0.85
CA LYS A 114 -16.25 29.05 2.29
C LYS A 114 -15.54 27.93 3.05
N SER A 115 -15.41 26.75 2.41
CA SER A 115 -14.69 25.60 2.96
C SER A 115 -13.86 24.89 1.88
N VAL A 116 -12.77 24.25 2.26
CA VAL A 116 -11.85 23.51 1.39
C VAL A 116 -11.53 22.16 2.02
N ILE A 117 -11.59 21.11 1.22
CA ILE A 117 -11.18 19.76 1.63
C ILE A 117 -9.92 19.36 0.87
N VAL A 118 -8.83 19.10 1.58
CA VAL A 118 -7.59 18.57 1.03
C VAL A 118 -7.72 17.03 0.97
N ALA A 119 -7.98 16.50 -0.23
CA ALA A 119 -8.24 15.09 -0.48
C ALA A 119 -7.33 14.50 -1.56
N CYS A 120 -6.10 15.03 -1.70
CA CYS A 120 -5.19 14.72 -2.80
C CYS A 120 -4.37 13.44 -2.62
N GLY A 121 -4.65 12.65 -1.59
CA GLY A 121 -3.95 11.40 -1.34
C GLY A 121 -2.52 11.60 -0.86
N GLY A 122 -1.69 10.58 -1.04
CA GLY A 122 -0.30 10.53 -0.65
C GLY A 122 0.67 10.59 -1.83
N LYS A 123 1.94 10.30 -1.54
CA LYS A 123 3.05 10.35 -2.51
C LYS A 123 3.23 9.04 -3.28
N ALA A 124 2.52 7.98 -2.90
CA ALA A 124 2.62 6.66 -3.55
C ALA A 124 2.09 6.70 -4.98
N ALA A 125 2.64 5.87 -5.85
CA ALA A 125 2.25 5.71 -7.25
C ALA A 125 2.11 7.04 -8.01
N PRO A 126 3.21 7.82 -8.22
CA PRO A 126 3.17 9.11 -8.91
C PRO A 126 2.56 9.05 -10.31
N SER A 127 2.73 7.92 -11.01
CA SER A 127 2.12 7.68 -12.33
C SER A 127 0.59 7.65 -12.32
N LEU A 128 -0.02 7.44 -11.13
CA LEU A 128 -1.45 7.45 -10.92
C LEU A 128 -1.94 8.74 -10.22
N GLY A 129 -1.09 9.75 -10.11
CA GLY A 129 -1.42 11.04 -9.53
C GLY A 129 -0.92 11.27 -8.10
N GLY A 130 -0.24 10.29 -7.48
CA GLY A 130 0.40 10.48 -6.18
C GLY A 130 1.39 11.65 -6.19
N SER A 131 1.27 12.56 -5.22
CA SER A 131 2.14 13.74 -5.16
C SER A 131 2.38 14.20 -3.72
N SER A 132 3.34 15.12 -3.56
CA SER A 132 3.58 15.80 -2.28
C SER A 132 2.79 17.10 -2.12
N ASP A 133 1.90 17.43 -3.04
CA ASP A 133 1.25 18.74 -3.11
C ASP A 133 0.35 18.99 -1.89
N GLY A 134 -0.42 17.98 -1.45
CA GLY A 134 -1.26 18.10 -0.27
C GLY A 134 -0.51 18.33 1.02
N TYR A 135 0.63 17.69 1.19
CA TYR A 135 1.48 17.93 2.36
C TYR A 135 1.98 19.35 2.36
N ARG A 136 2.48 19.87 1.21
CA ARG A 136 2.95 21.25 1.08
C ARG A 136 1.85 22.27 1.32
N LEU A 137 0.64 22.03 0.83
CA LEU A 137 -0.51 22.89 1.07
C LEU A 137 -0.83 22.98 2.57
N LEU A 138 -0.87 21.84 3.26
CA LEU A 138 -1.15 21.81 4.69
C LEU A 138 0.01 22.38 5.53
N GLU A 139 1.27 22.15 5.15
CA GLU A 139 2.44 22.77 5.79
C GLU A 139 2.43 24.29 5.66
N ALA A 140 2.04 24.82 4.49
CA ALA A 140 1.87 26.26 4.28
C ALA A 140 0.77 26.87 5.14
N LEU A 141 -0.22 26.06 5.58
CA LEU A 141 -1.26 26.45 6.53
C LEU A 141 -0.85 26.23 8.00
N GLY A 142 0.41 25.87 8.27
CA GLY A 142 0.99 25.72 9.61
C GLY A 142 0.89 24.30 10.18
N HIS A 143 0.49 23.32 9.39
CA HIS A 143 0.51 21.91 9.81
C HIS A 143 1.91 21.32 9.76
N SER A 144 2.15 20.32 10.60
CA SER A 144 3.36 19.49 10.50
C SER A 144 3.13 18.29 9.60
N CYS A 145 4.19 17.75 9.03
CA CYS A 145 4.15 16.49 8.32
C CYS A 145 5.12 15.50 8.96
N THR A 146 4.67 14.29 9.24
CA THR A 146 5.55 13.22 9.72
C THR A 146 6.41 12.70 8.56
N PRO A 147 7.58 12.08 8.82
CA PRO A 147 8.41 11.53 7.76
C PRO A 147 7.62 10.55 6.88
N LEU A 148 7.64 10.80 5.57
CA LEU A 148 6.95 9.98 4.58
C LEU A 148 7.83 8.81 4.17
N SER A 149 7.26 7.60 4.09
CA SER A 149 7.91 6.42 3.56
C SER A 149 6.94 5.60 2.70
N PRO A 150 7.47 4.90 1.66
CA PRO A 150 6.64 4.00 0.88
C PRO A 150 6.25 2.78 1.71
N GLU A 151 5.00 2.34 1.61
CA GLU A 151 4.51 1.12 2.26
C GLU A 151 3.63 0.31 1.30
N ILE A 152 3.43 -0.97 1.61
CA ILE A 152 2.81 -1.95 0.71
C ILE A 152 3.57 -1.95 -0.62
N VAL A 153 4.83 -2.35 -0.54
CA VAL A 153 5.80 -2.29 -1.64
C VAL A 153 6.45 -3.65 -1.91
N PRO A 154 6.85 -3.92 -3.14
CA PRO A 154 7.78 -5.01 -3.44
C PRO A 154 9.12 -4.80 -2.72
N VAL A 155 9.89 -5.89 -2.58
CA VAL A 155 11.20 -5.84 -1.96
C VAL A 155 12.31 -6.19 -2.94
N LYS A 156 13.44 -5.52 -2.80
CA LYS A 156 14.67 -5.87 -3.50
C LYS A 156 15.43 -6.92 -2.68
N THR A 157 15.97 -7.92 -3.36
CA THR A 157 16.74 -8.99 -2.71
C THR A 157 18.09 -9.18 -3.40
N GLU A 158 18.94 -10.03 -2.84
CA GLU A 158 20.07 -10.59 -3.58
C GLU A 158 19.51 -11.33 -4.82
N LEU A 159 20.15 -11.14 -5.98
CA LEU A 159 19.62 -11.62 -7.26
C LEU A 159 20.24 -12.91 -7.74
N GLU A 160 21.38 -13.29 -7.23
CA GLU A 160 22.14 -14.44 -7.71
C GLU A 160 21.29 -15.72 -7.75
N LYS A 161 20.55 -15.95 -6.69
CA LYS A 161 19.70 -17.15 -6.53
C LYS A 161 18.40 -17.12 -7.35
N ILE A 162 17.86 -15.93 -7.62
CA ILE A 162 16.52 -15.78 -8.19
C ILE A 162 16.48 -15.18 -9.59
N ARG A 163 17.62 -14.70 -10.13
CA ARG A 163 17.68 -14.13 -11.49
C ARG A 163 17.00 -15.02 -12.55
N PRO A 164 17.17 -16.37 -12.53
CA PRO A 164 16.48 -17.25 -13.48
C PRO A 164 14.96 -17.33 -13.27
N LEU A 165 14.45 -16.83 -12.14
CA LEU A 165 13.03 -16.92 -11.76
C LEU A 165 12.19 -15.71 -12.21
N LYS A 166 12.79 -14.69 -12.83
CA LYS A 166 12.06 -13.49 -13.30
C LYS A 166 10.75 -13.88 -14.01
N GLY A 167 9.63 -13.33 -13.51
CA GLY A 167 8.28 -13.57 -14.03
C GLY A 167 7.63 -14.88 -13.58
N VAL A 168 8.31 -15.68 -12.76
CA VAL A 168 7.72 -16.90 -12.17
C VAL A 168 6.86 -16.51 -10.98
N LYS A 169 5.70 -17.16 -10.87
CA LYS A 169 4.82 -17.11 -9.69
C LYS A 169 4.91 -18.45 -8.96
N ALA A 170 4.83 -18.40 -7.65
CA ALA A 170 4.79 -19.58 -6.79
C ALA A 170 3.93 -19.30 -5.55
N ASP A 171 3.04 -20.23 -5.23
CA ASP A 171 2.33 -20.21 -3.96
C ASP A 171 3.29 -20.70 -2.87
N CYS A 172 3.50 -19.88 -1.85
CA CYS A 172 4.41 -20.20 -0.76
C CYS A 172 4.06 -19.41 0.50
N THR A 173 4.58 -19.87 1.64
CA THR A 173 4.61 -19.05 2.85
C THR A 173 5.91 -18.24 2.85
N VAL A 174 5.76 -16.93 2.93
CA VAL A 174 6.89 -15.99 3.04
C VAL A 174 7.00 -15.54 4.48
N THR A 175 8.19 -15.60 5.03
CA THR A 175 8.52 -15.08 6.36
C THR A 175 9.57 -13.98 6.21
N PHE A 176 9.25 -12.77 6.68
CA PHE A 176 10.24 -11.70 6.84
C PHE A 176 10.72 -11.65 8.28
N SER A 177 12.04 -11.58 8.46
CA SER A 177 12.68 -11.48 9.77
C SER A 177 13.69 -10.33 9.80
N ASN A 178 13.63 -9.51 10.83
CA ASN A 178 14.55 -8.41 11.09
C ASN A 178 14.52 -8.01 12.57
N LYS A 179 15.20 -6.91 12.94
CA LYS A 179 15.22 -6.40 14.33
C LYS A 179 13.85 -6.01 14.90
N ASN A 180 12.85 -5.74 14.04
CA ASN A 180 11.49 -5.39 14.46
C ASN A 180 10.63 -6.63 14.75
N GLY A 181 11.13 -7.82 14.45
CA GLY A 181 10.45 -9.10 14.67
C GLY A 181 10.36 -9.98 13.43
N THR A 182 9.47 -10.96 13.50
CA THR A 182 9.22 -11.93 12.42
C THR A 182 7.72 -11.98 12.14
N ARG A 183 7.36 -11.93 10.85
CA ARG A 183 5.98 -12.10 10.37
C ARG A 183 5.95 -13.00 9.16
N SER A 184 4.88 -13.76 9.00
CA SER A 184 4.67 -14.69 7.88
C SER A 184 3.32 -14.45 7.24
N GLU A 185 3.26 -14.61 5.92
CA GLU A 185 2.05 -14.56 5.10
C GLU A 185 2.12 -15.64 4.03
N THR A 186 0.98 -16.22 3.67
CA THR A 186 0.89 -17.27 2.65
C THR A 186 0.14 -16.76 1.43
N GLY A 187 0.62 -17.12 0.23
CA GLY A 187 -0.03 -16.79 -1.04
C GLY A 187 0.93 -16.75 -2.22
N GLU A 188 0.46 -16.21 -3.34
CA GLU A 188 1.22 -16.13 -4.58
C GLU A 188 2.33 -15.08 -4.49
N VAL A 189 3.58 -15.53 -4.60
CA VAL A 189 4.78 -14.70 -4.69
C VAL A 189 5.20 -14.59 -6.15
N LEU A 190 5.49 -13.37 -6.60
CA LEU A 190 6.06 -13.08 -7.91
C LEU A 190 7.56 -12.81 -7.77
N PHE A 191 8.39 -13.60 -8.43
CA PHE A 191 9.81 -13.32 -8.60
C PHE A 191 10.01 -12.28 -9.69
N THR A 192 10.59 -11.15 -9.35
CA THR A 192 10.85 -10.03 -10.27
C THR A 192 12.33 -9.96 -10.66
N GLU A 193 12.66 -9.02 -11.52
CA GLU A 193 14.07 -8.75 -11.89
C GLU A 193 14.87 -8.09 -10.76
N TYR A 194 14.22 -7.54 -9.74
CA TYR A 194 14.83 -6.85 -8.61
C TYR A 194 14.64 -7.56 -7.27
N GLY A 195 13.80 -8.58 -7.19
CA GLY A 195 13.51 -9.29 -5.93
C GLY A 195 12.16 -9.96 -5.93
N LEU A 196 11.36 -9.71 -4.90
CA LEU A 196 10.07 -10.34 -4.66
C LEU A 196 8.92 -9.33 -4.67
N SER A 197 7.77 -9.77 -5.18
CA SER A 197 6.49 -9.06 -5.15
C SER A 197 5.36 -10.08 -4.92
N GLY A 198 4.13 -9.62 -4.99
CA GLY A 198 2.92 -10.43 -4.74
C GLY A 198 2.29 -10.12 -3.38
N PRO A 199 1.02 -10.50 -3.18
CA PRO A 199 0.24 -10.10 -2.01
C PRO A 199 0.93 -10.36 -0.66
N PRO A 200 1.53 -11.54 -0.38
CA PRO A 200 2.21 -11.79 0.89
C PRO A 200 3.42 -10.88 1.10
N VAL A 201 4.19 -10.61 0.05
CA VAL A 201 5.37 -9.73 0.13
C VAL A 201 4.95 -8.29 0.41
N LEU A 202 3.92 -7.80 -0.28
CA LEU A 202 3.37 -6.47 -0.07
C LEU A 202 2.85 -6.30 1.36
N GLN A 203 2.14 -7.29 1.89
CA GLN A 203 1.63 -7.28 3.26
C GLN A 203 2.74 -7.24 4.31
N LEU A 204 3.80 -8.01 4.09
CA LEU A 204 4.95 -8.07 4.99
C LEU A 204 5.85 -6.84 4.91
N SER A 205 5.79 -6.05 3.84
CA SER A 205 6.71 -4.93 3.62
C SER A 205 6.70 -3.88 4.74
N SER A 206 5.58 -3.76 5.46
CA SER A 206 5.43 -2.84 6.60
C SER A 206 6.43 -3.09 7.74
N ILE A 207 6.90 -4.34 7.93
CA ILE A 207 7.89 -4.69 8.97
C ILE A 207 9.28 -4.15 8.66
N LEU A 208 9.56 -3.80 7.40
CA LEU A 208 10.87 -3.35 6.94
C LEU A 208 11.18 -1.90 7.29
N SER A 209 10.18 -1.12 7.66
CA SER A 209 10.37 0.31 7.97
C SER A 209 11.36 0.52 9.10
N GLY A 210 12.50 1.18 8.79
CA GLY A 210 13.57 1.44 9.74
C GLY A 210 14.34 0.21 10.24
N ALA A 211 14.17 -0.94 9.59
CA ALA A 211 14.68 -2.22 10.09
C ALA A 211 16.20 -2.43 9.87
N GLY A 212 16.78 -1.86 8.84
CA GLY A 212 18.14 -2.20 8.41
C GLY A 212 18.20 -3.55 7.68
N GLU A 213 19.03 -4.48 8.14
CA GLU A 213 19.12 -5.81 7.55
C GLU A 213 17.85 -6.64 7.78
N ALA A 214 17.43 -7.35 6.74
CA ALA A 214 16.26 -8.22 6.79
C ALA A 214 16.47 -9.45 5.88
N GLU A 215 15.79 -10.55 6.23
CA GLU A 215 15.80 -11.80 5.48
C GLU A 215 14.38 -12.19 5.10
N ALA A 216 14.22 -12.68 3.88
CA ALA A 216 13.02 -13.38 3.44
C ALA A 216 13.31 -14.88 3.42
N THR A 217 12.48 -15.67 4.07
CA THR A 217 12.49 -17.13 4.00
C THR A 217 11.23 -17.59 3.32
N LEU A 218 11.34 -18.38 2.25
CA LEU A 218 10.21 -18.92 1.50
C LEU A 218 10.07 -20.41 1.76
N ASP A 219 8.91 -20.82 2.26
CA ASP A 219 8.45 -22.20 2.23
C ASP A 219 7.71 -22.43 0.92
N LEU A 220 8.34 -23.15 0.00
CA LEU A 220 7.85 -23.37 -1.35
C LEU A 220 6.77 -24.46 -1.47
N LEU A 221 6.47 -25.17 -0.38
CA LEU A 221 5.45 -26.21 -0.28
C LEU A 221 4.81 -26.16 1.12
N PRO A 222 3.96 -25.16 1.42
CA PRO A 222 3.38 -24.98 2.75
C PRO A 222 2.54 -26.19 3.23
N GLU A 223 1.92 -26.91 2.31
CA GLU A 223 1.06 -28.06 2.61
C GLU A 223 1.84 -29.31 3.02
N TYR A 224 3.17 -29.34 2.81
CA TYR A 224 4.03 -30.46 3.12
C TYR A 224 4.95 -30.15 4.29
N SER A 225 5.09 -31.07 5.22
CA SER A 225 6.12 -31.03 6.23
C SER A 225 7.51 -31.31 5.62
N ARG A 226 8.56 -30.90 6.33
CA ARG A 226 9.94 -31.20 5.93
C ARG A 226 10.19 -32.72 5.75
N SER A 227 9.62 -33.55 6.61
CA SER A 227 9.73 -35.02 6.53
C SER A 227 9.04 -35.59 5.31
N GLU A 228 7.88 -35.05 4.92
CA GLU A 228 7.19 -35.47 3.70
C GLU A 228 7.96 -35.08 2.44
N VAL A 229 8.52 -33.86 2.39
CA VAL A 229 9.40 -33.44 1.29
C VAL A 229 10.63 -34.35 1.20
N PHE A 230 11.26 -34.68 2.33
CA PHE A 230 12.38 -35.62 2.36
C PHE A 230 11.98 -36.99 1.85
N ALA A 231 10.88 -37.55 2.34
CA ALA A 231 10.38 -38.86 1.89
C ALA A 231 10.03 -38.86 0.40
N TYR A 232 9.42 -37.78 -0.11
CA TYR A 232 9.14 -37.60 -1.53
C TYR A 232 10.43 -37.66 -2.37
N ILE A 233 11.46 -36.90 -2.01
CA ILE A 233 12.73 -36.90 -2.74
C ILE A 233 13.40 -38.28 -2.68
N MET A 234 13.40 -38.93 -1.50
CA MET A 234 13.92 -40.29 -1.33
C MET A 234 13.23 -41.30 -2.22
N ALA A 235 11.91 -41.28 -2.29
CA ALA A 235 11.13 -42.20 -3.12
C ALA A 235 11.31 -41.97 -4.62
N ARG A 236 11.57 -40.69 -4.99
CA ARG A 236 11.64 -40.26 -6.38
C ARG A 236 13.04 -40.39 -6.98
N ARG A 237 14.11 -40.27 -6.19
CA ARG A 237 15.50 -40.17 -6.70
C ARG A 237 15.91 -41.23 -7.72
N GLY A 238 15.46 -42.46 -7.56
CA GLY A 238 15.75 -43.55 -8.48
C GLY A 238 14.77 -43.72 -9.66
N LYS A 239 13.78 -42.81 -9.75
CA LYS A 239 12.68 -42.89 -10.75
C LYS A 239 12.60 -41.63 -11.62
N VAL A 240 13.55 -40.69 -11.48
CA VAL A 240 13.56 -39.44 -12.24
C VAL A 240 13.91 -39.73 -13.69
N TYR A 241 13.10 -39.23 -14.63
CA TYR A 241 13.35 -39.36 -16.05
C TYR A 241 14.72 -38.77 -16.41
N GLY A 242 15.54 -39.55 -17.12
CA GLY A 242 16.92 -39.16 -17.48
C GLY A 242 17.90 -39.14 -16.31
N ASP A 243 17.47 -39.54 -15.10
CA ASP A 243 18.29 -39.54 -13.88
C ASP A 243 19.09 -38.23 -13.62
N ARG A 244 18.46 -37.08 -13.90
CA ARG A 244 19.09 -35.76 -13.77
C ARG A 244 18.45 -34.95 -12.65
N ALA A 245 19.25 -34.30 -11.82
CA ALA A 245 18.79 -33.46 -10.71
C ALA A 245 17.88 -32.31 -11.16
N GLU A 246 18.04 -31.79 -12.37
CA GLU A 246 17.14 -30.77 -12.95
C GLU A 246 15.68 -31.20 -13.03
N ASN A 247 15.42 -32.51 -13.08
CA ASN A 247 14.09 -33.10 -13.21
C ASN A 247 13.49 -33.56 -11.86
N LEU A 248 14.24 -33.43 -10.77
CA LEU A 248 13.85 -33.96 -9.45
C LEU A 248 12.49 -33.42 -8.97
N PHE A 249 12.22 -32.16 -9.17
CA PHE A 249 11.01 -31.48 -8.70
C PHE A 249 9.93 -31.31 -9.76
N LEU A 250 10.09 -31.90 -10.96
CA LEU A 250 9.05 -31.83 -11.99
C LEU A 250 7.74 -32.44 -11.49
N GLY A 251 6.64 -31.69 -11.64
CA GLY A 251 5.31 -32.08 -11.16
C GLY A 251 5.03 -31.72 -9.69
N LEU A 252 6.05 -31.27 -8.92
CA LEU A 252 5.88 -30.82 -7.55
C LEU A 252 6.06 -29.29 -7.42
N LEU A 253 7.08 -28.74 -8.08
CA LEU A 253 7.36 -27.32 -8.15
C LEU A 253 7.34 -26.82 -9.60
N ASN A 254 7.16 -25.52 -9.80
CA ASN A 254 7.50 -24.91 -11.08
C ASN A 254 8.92 -25.32 -11.48
N LYS A 255 9.12 -25.73 -12.73
CA LYS A 255 10.41 -26.26 -13.22
C LYS A 255 11.59 -25.32 -12.88
N ARG A 256 11.42 -24.01 -13.07
CA ARG A 256 12.49 -23.01 -12.79
C ARG A 256 12.77 -22.90 -11.30
N VAL A 257 11.73 -22.98 -10.46
CA VAL A 257 11.87 -22.97 -8.99
C VAL A 257 12.60 -24.21 -8.51
N GLY A 258 12.18 -25.40 -8.98
CA GLY A 258 12.88 -26.65 -8.65
C GLY A 258 14.36 -26.62 -9.04
N LEU A 259 14.68 -26.08 -10.23
CA LEU A 259 16.06 -25.92 -10.68
C LEU A 259 16.85 -24.91 -9.79
N ALA A 260 16.20 -23.84 -9.33
CA ALA A 260 16.84 -22.91 -8.40
C ALA A 260 17.14 -23.56 -7.06
N VAL A 261 16.25 -24.40 -6.52
CA VAL A 261 16.47 -25.18 -5.29
C VAL A 261 17.67 -26.14 -5.43
N VAL A 262 17.76 -26.86 -6.55
CA VAL A 262 18.88 -27.76 -6.84
C VAL A 262 20.22 -27.00 -6.81
N LYS A 263 20.28 -25.87 -7.52
CA LYS A 263 21.47 -25.01 -7.56
C LYS A 263 21.80 -24.38 -6.20
N TYR A 264 20.77 -23.95 -5.46
CA TYR A 264 20.93 -23.39 -4.11
C TYR A 264 21.62 -24.34 -3.16
N CYS A 265 21.37 -25.66 -3.31
CA CYS A 265 22.01 -26.71 -2.51
C CYS A 265 23.39 -27.15 -3.05
N GLY A 266 23.90 -26.52 -4.09
CA GLY A 266 25.18 -26.88 -4.71
C GLY A 266 25.16 -28.23 -5.45
N VAL A 267 23.99 -28.75 -5.77
CA VAL A 267 23.82 -29.96 -6.59
C VAL A 267 23.93 -29.60 -8.06
N GLY A 268 24.76 -30.34 -8.82
CA GLY A 268 24.87 -30.15 -10.26
C GLY A 268 23.57 -30.52 -10.98
N VAL A 269 23.13 -29.70 -11.91
CA VAL A 269 21.83 -29.91 -12.61
C VAL A 269 21.81 -31.23 -13.41
N ASN A 270 22.96 -31.69 -13.87
CA ASN A 270 23.14 -32.94 -14.57
C ASN A 270 23.53 -34.11 -13.67
N ASP A 271 23.69 -33.88 -12.35
CA ASP A 271 24.06 -34.95 -11.43
C ASP A 271 22.99 -36.03 -11.39
N PRO A 272 23.38 -37.31 -11.34
CA PRO A 272 22.44 -38.39 -11.23
C PRO A 272 21.65 -38.35 -9.92
N CYS A 273 20.32 -38.22 -10.01
CA CYS A 273 19.44 -38.25 -8.83
C CYS A 273 19.62 -39.55 -8.01
N SER A 274 19.86 -40.66 -8.68
CA SER A 274 20.09 -42.00 -8.07
C SER A 274 21.29 -41.98 -7.11
N ARG A 275 22.25 -41.08 -7.31
CA ARG A 275 23.49 -40.97 -6.49
C ARG A 275 23.39 -39.95 -5.35
N LEU A 276 22.26 -39.19 -5.26
CA LEU A 276 22.11 -38.26 -4.15
C LEU A 276 22.12 -39.00 -2.81
N ASP A 277 22.99 -38.57 -1.92
CA ASP A 277 23.08 -39.11 -0.57
C ASP A 277 22.00 -38.51 0.36
N LYS A 278 21.87 -39.08 1.56
CA LYS A 278 20.87 -38.61 2.54
C LYS A 278 21.11 -37.17 2.98
N LYS A 279 22.36 -36.71 3.01
CA LYS A 279 22.71 -35.33 3.41
C LYS A 279 22.30 -34.33 2.35
N GLN A 280 22.54 -34.65 1.07
CA GLN A 280 22.09 -33.81 -0.05
C GLN A 280 20.55 -33.75 -0.12
N ILE A 281 19.87 -34.89 0.11
CA ILE A 281 18.40 -34.93 0.13
C ILE A 281 17.84 -34.10 1.30
N ALA A 282 18.47 -34.19 2.47
CA ALA A 282 18.08 -33.33 3.61
C ALA A 282 18.26 -31.84 3.28
N ALA A 283 19.40 -31.47 2.68
CA ALA A 283 19.64 -30.08 2.25
C ALA A 283 18.62 -29.58 1.22
N LEU A 284 18.25 -30.43 0.24
CA LEU A 284 17.20 -30.11 -0.73
C LEU A 284 15.85 -29.92 -0.05
N SER A 285 15.52 -30.79 0.92
CA SER A 285 14.26 -30.67 1.70
C SER A 285 14.23 -29.40 2.54
N ASP A 286 15.36 -29.07 3.17
CA ASP A 286 15.52 -27.84 3.95
C ASP A 286 15.37 -26.60 3.06
N ALA A 287 15.94 -26.62 1.87
CA ALA A 287 15.85 -25.53 0.91
C ALA A 287 14.43 -25.34 0.37
N VAL A 288 13.67 -26.41 0.16
CA VAL A 288 12.26 -26.32 -0.21
C VAL A 288 11.42 -25.66 0.89
N LYS A 289 11.70 -25.98 2.16
CA LYS A 289 10.99 -25.46 3.33
C LYS A 289 11.56 -24.14 3.86
N GLY A 290 12.69 -23.68 3.35
CA GLY A 290 13.36 -22.50 3.86
C GLY A 290 14.32 -21.88 2.86
N PHE A 291 13.83 -21.50 1.69
CA PHE A 291 14.64 -20.83 0.67
C PHE A 291 14.89 -19.38 1.09
N LYS A 292 16.14 -19.10 1.49
CA LYS A 292 16.53 -17.83 2.10
C LYS A 292 17.06 -16.83 1.09
N LEU A 293 16.62 -15.59 1.23
CA LEU A 293 17.06 -14.44 0.44
C LEU A 293 17.31 -13.24 1.36
N LYS A 294 18.46 -12.61 1.21
CA LYS A 294 18.72 -11.33 1.89
C LYS A 294 17.88 -10.23 1.23
N ILE A 295 17.08 -9.53 2.02
CA ILE A 295 16.39 -8.32 1.58
C ILE A 295 17.37 -7.17 1.63
N THR A 296 17.58 -6.51 0.50
CA THR A 296 18.54 -5.39 0.37
C THR A 296 17.88 -4.03 0.52
N ALA A 297 16.62 -3.90 0.11
CA ALA A 297 15.81 -2.68 0.28
C ALA A 297 14.32 -2.97 0.05
N ALA A 298 13.45 -2.10 0.55
CA ALA A 298 12.09 -1.92 0.04
C ALA A 298 12.14 -1.11 -1.26
N CYS A 299 11.16 -1.30 -2.15
CA CYS A 299 11.01 -0.44 -3.32
C CYS A 299 10.54 0.97 -2.93
N GLY A 300 10.75 1.94 -3.83
CA GLY A 300 10.38 3.33 -3.62
C GLY A 300 8.89 3.63 -3.84
N PHE A 301 8.56 4.92 -3.77
CA PHE A 301 7.19 5.42 -3.96
C PHE A 301 6.58 5.06 -5.32
N ASP A 302 7.39 4.90 -6.36
CA ASP A 302 6.91 4.52 -7.70
C ASP A 302 6.23 3.14 -7.73
N ALA A 303 6.62 2.25 -6.82
CA ALA A 303 6.08 0.91 -6.69
C ALA A 303 5.19 0.74 -5.44
N ALA A 304 5.02 1.79 -4.63
CA ALA A 304 4.23 1.76 -3.42
C ALA A 304 2.74 1.84 -3.72
N GLN A 305 1.93 1.11 -2.95
CA GLN A 305 0.48 1.26 -2.99
C GLN A 305 0.00 2.39 -2.09
N VAL A 306 0.73 2.67 -0.99
CA VAL A 306 0.37 3.70 -0.03
C VAL A 306 1.61 4.42 0.52
N THR A 307 1.37 5.60 1.06
CA THR A 307 2.34 6.41 1.79
C THR A 307 2.11 6.23 3.28
N ARG A 308 3.13 5.82 4.01
CA ARG A 308 3.14 5.89 5.47
C ARG A 308 3.61 7.26 5.92
N GLY A 309 3.01 7.78 6.98
CA GLY A 309 3.20 9.14 7.46
C GLY A 309 2.18 10.09 6.85
N GLY A 310 2.31 11.38 7.11
CA GLY A 310 1.38 12.40 6.68
C GLY A 310 1.13 13.44 7.76
N VAL A 311 0.05 14.19 7.62
CA VAL A 311 -0.31 15.22 8.60
C VAL A 311 -1.00 14.56 9.81
N PRO A 312 -0.52 14.80 11.06
CA PRO A 312 -1.05 14.14 12.24
C PRO A 312 -2.52 14.47 12.51
N MET A 313 -3.30 13.46 12.87
CA MET A 313 -4.72 13.59 13.20
C MET A 313 -5.00 14.54 14.37
N ARG A 314 -4.07 14.70 15.31
CA ARG A 314 -4.21 15.61 16.43
C ARG A 314 -4.28 17.10 16.04
N GLU A 315 -3.86 17.43 14.81
CA GLU A 315 -3.94 18.80 14.28
C GLU A 315 -5.31 19.13 13.67
N PHE A 316 -6.20 18.14 13.65
CA PHE A 316 -7.59 18.29 13.25
C PHE A 316 -8.51 18.02 14.44
N ASP A 317 -9.72 18.56 14.36
CA ASP A 317 -10.78 18.27 15.33
C ASP A 317 -11.50 16.95 15.01
N ALA A 318 -12.63 16.68 15.66
CA ALA A 318 -13.42 15.48 15.45
C ALA A 318 -14.12 15.43 14.06
N ASP A 319 -14.35 16.59 13.47
CA ASP A 319 -14.97 16.77 12.16
C ASP A 319 -13.93 16.85 11.02
N LEU A 320 -12.67 16.56 11.30
CA LEU A 320 -11.53 16.67 10.39
C LEU A 320 -11.27 18.11 9.90
N MET A 321 -11.77 19.13 10.60
CA MET A 321 -11.41 20.51 10.36
C MET A 321 -10.06 20.85 10.98
N SER A 322 -9.24 21.59 10.24
CA SER A 322 -7.94 22.09 10.68
C SER A 322 -8.06 22.97 11.93
N LYS A 323 -7.29 22.67 12.96
CA LYS A 323 -7.11 23.53 14.13
C LYS A 323 -6.20 24.74 13.86
N LYS A 324 -5.57 24.77 12.69
CA LYS A 324 -4.67 25.85 12.24
C LYS A 324 -5.38 26.86 11.34
N CYS A 325 -6.31 26.38 10.52
CA CYS A 325 -7.05 27.20 9.57
C CYS A 325 -8.52 26.74 9.51
N ALA A 326 -9.41 27.48 10.18
CA ALA A 326 -10.84 27.16 10.19
C ALA A 326 -11.42 27.13 8.76
N GLY A 327 -12.32 26.18 8.47
CA GLY A 327 -12.88 25.94 7.15
C GLY A 327 -12.00 25.11 6.20
N VAL A 328 -10.77 24.78 6.59
CA VAL A 328 -9.93 23.80 5.88
C VAL A 328 -10.11 22.44 6.54
N PHE A 329 -10.39 21.43 5.72
CA PHE A 329 -10.55 20.04 6.12
C PHE A 329 -9.53 19.18 5.39
N ALA A 330 -9.22 18.00 5.92
CA ALA A 330 -8.39 17.02 5.23
C ALA A 330 -8.95 15.61 5.40
N CYS A 331 -8.78 14.75 4.39
CA CYS A 331 -9.22 13.36 4.42
C CYS A 331 -8.33 12.45 3.58
N GLY A 332 -8.45 11.16 3.80
CA GLY A 332 -7.69 10.13 3.07
C GLY A 332 -6.22 10.08 3.48
N GLU A 333 -5.39 9.67 2.55
CA GLU A 333 -3.98 9.30 2.78
C GLU A 333 -3.06 10.50 3.08
N VAL A 334 -3.49 11.73 2.86
CA VAL A 334 -2.72 12.92 3.28
C VAL A 334 -2.59 13.00 4.81
N LEU A 335 -3.50 12.39 5.54
CA LEU A 335 -3.45 12.25 7.00
C LEU A 335 -2.55 11.07 7.40
N ASP A 336 -1.87 11.16 8.56
CA ASP A 336 -1.00 10.12 9.11
C ASP A 336 -1.81 8.90 9.59
N VAL A 337 -2.46 8.22 8.64
CA VAL A 337 -3.22 6.97 8.85
C VAL A 337 -2.93 6.02 7.70
N THR A 338 -2.40 4.86 8.02
CA THR A 338 -2.06 3.82 7.04
C THR A 338 -2.69 2.50 7.44
N GLY A 339 -3.41 1.87 6.54
CA GLY A 339 -4.01 0.53 6.71
C GLY A 339 -3.13 -0.57 6.11
N ASP A 340 -3.36 -1.81 6.55
CA ASP A 340 -2.77 -3.00 5.93
C ASP A 340 -3.22 -3.16 4.46
N CYS A 341 -2.57 -4.06 3.72
CA CYS A 341 -3.03 -4.46 2.40
C CYS A 341 -4.38 -5.19 2.50
N GLY A 342 -5.34 -4.88 1.63
CA GLY A 342 -6.63 -5.59 1.60
C GLY A 342 -7.87 -4.70 1.75
N GLY A 343 -7.83 -3.45 1.29
CA GLY A 343 -8.98 -2.54 1.28
C GLY A 343 -9.05 -1.57 2.46
N PHE A 344 -8.22 -1.73 3.49
CA PHE A 344 -8.22 -0.86 4.66
C PHE A 344 -7.98 0.61 4.32
N ASN A 345 -7.06 0.90 3.42
CA ASN A 345 -6.78 2.28 3.00
C ASN A 345 -7.94 2.89 2.22
N LEU A 346 -8.67 2.09 1.46
CA LEU A 346 -9.91 2.53 0.80
C LEU A 346 -11.00 2.80 1.82
N GLN A 347 -11.19 1.93 2.82
CA GLN A 347 -12.15 2.16 3.89
C GLN A 347 -11.84 3.46 4.66
N TRP A 348 -10.56 3.72 4.93
CA TRP A 348 -10.14 4.99 5.52
C TRP A 348 -10.51 6.19 4.63
N ALA A 349 -10.28 6.08 3.32
CA ALA A 349 -10.63 7.15 2.38
C ALA A 349 -12.15 7.40 2.35
N TRP A 350 -12.98 6.36 2.35
CA TRP A 350 -14.44 6.48 2.38
C TRP A 350 -14.94 7.10 3.69
N ALA A 351 -14.45 6.62 4.83
CA ALA A 351 -14.86 7.10 6.15
C ALA A 351 -14.45 8.56 6.36
N SER A 352 -13.17 8.88 6.17
CA SER A 352 -12.66 10.23 6.36
C SER A 352 -13.20 11.22 5.32
N GLY A 353 -13.36 10.80 4.07
CA GLY A 353 -13.96 11.62 3.02
C GLY A 353 -15.43 11.96 3.31
N THR A 354 -16.19 10.99 3.81
CA THR A 354 -17.59 11.22 4.21
C THR A 354 -17.68 12.15 5.43
N ALA A 355 -16.83 11.95 6.43
CA ALA A 355 -16.79 12.82 7.62
C ALA A 355 -16.45 14.27 7.24
N ALA A 356 -15.34 14.46 6.51
CA ALA A 356 -14.90 15.79 6.08
C ALA A 356 -15.93 16.47 5.15
N GLY A 357 -16.52 15.73 4.21
CA GLY A 357 -17.52 16.26 3.29
C GLY A 357 -18.77 16.76 3.99
N ARG A 358 -19.31 15.98 4.95
CA ARG A 358 -20.47 16.40 5.77
C ARG A 358 -20.16 17.62 6.63
N ALA A 359 -18.98 17.65 7.24
CA ALA A 359 -18.56 18.74 8.11
C ALA A 359 -18.31 20.03 7.31
N ALA A 360 -17.63 19.94 6.17
CA ALA A 360 -17.38 21.08 5.29
C ALA A 360 -18.68 21.72 4.77
N ALA A 361 -19.71 20.91 4.45
CA ALA A 361 -21.02 21.40 4.06
C ALA A 361 -21.68 22.16 5.21
N ARG A 362 -21.73 21.60 6.42
CA ARG A 362 -22.28 22.28 7.61
C ARG A 362 -21.56 23.59 7.91
N TYR A 363 -20.23 23.60 7.79
CA TYR A 363 -19.43 24.81 7.98
C TYR A 363 -19.78 25.89 6.95
N ALA A 364 -19.89 25.55 5.68
CA ALA A 364 -20.23 26.47 4.61
C ALA A 364 -21.64 27.08 4.77
N GLU A 365 -22.55 26.37 5.45
CA GLU A 365 -23.90 26.83 5.80
C GLU A 365 -23.98 27.59 7.14
N GLY A 366 -22.86 27.76 7.84
CA GLY A 366 -22.83 28.41 9.16
C GLY A 366 -23.46 27.57 10.28
N ARG A 367 -23.47 26.24 10.15
CA ARG A 367 -24.06 25.28 11.09
C ARG A 367 -23.00 24.45 11.87
N LEU A 368 -21.73 24.80 11.74
CA LEU A 368 -20.62 24.15 12.42
C LEU A 368 -19.80 25.18 13.21
#